data_1e8da58d4853374349413c76c8ab3545
#
_entry.id   1e8da58d4853374349413c76c8ab3545
#
_cell.length_a   1.000
_cell.length_b   1.000
_cell.length_c   1.000
_cell.angle_alpha   90.00
_cell.angle_beta   90.00
_cell.angle_gamma   90.00
#
_symmetry.space_group_name_H-M   'P 1'
#
loop_
_entity.id
_entity.type
_entity.pdbx_description
1 polymer ?
#
loop_
_entity_poly.entity_id
_entity_poly.type
_entity_poly.pdbx_seq_one_letter_code
_entity_poly.pdbx_strand_id
1 'polypeptide(L)' 'SATSHEIMQFLQQLNDEGKTILIVTHEEDISLMCKRIVRLKDGVILEDKKIKQNRLI' A
#
# COMPACT_ATOMS: atom_id res chain seq x y z
N SER A 1 3.52 16.59 13.14
CA SER A 1 3.69 15.84 11.90
C SER A 1 2.68 14.70 11.78
N ALA A 2 2.29 14.36 10.57
CA ALA A 2 1.36 13.28 10.33
C ALA A 2 1.99 11.93 10.63
N THR A 3 1.22 11.02 11.25
CA THR A 3 1.68 9.65 11.46
C THR A 3 1.53 8.85 10.17
N SER A 4 2.18 7.67 10.11
CA SER A 4 2.03 6.77 8.97
C SER A 4 0.57 6.38 8.75
N HIS A 5 -0.19 6.19 9.84
CA HIS A 5 -1.62 5.89 9.76
C HIS A 5 -2.41 7.00 9.09
N GLU A 6 -2.15 8.25 9.47
CA GLU A 6 -2.86 9.39 8.89
C GLU A 6 -2.55 9.53 7.40
N ILE A 7 -1.28 9.34 7.03
CA ILE A 7 -0.88 9.39 5.62
C ILE A 7 -1.54 8.27 4.83
N MET A 8 -1.53 7.06 5.36
CA MET A 8 -2.15 5.91 4.68
C MET A 8 -3.65 6.07 4.56
N GLN A 9 -4.31 6.61 5.57
CA GLN A 9 -5.74 6.90 5.52
C GLN A 9 -6.07 7.87 4.38
N PHE A 10 -5.28 8.93 4.26
CA PHE A 10 -5.43 9.90 3.18
C PHE A 10 -5.23 9.24 1.81
N LEU A 11 -4.20 8.40 1.68
CA LEU A 11 -3.91 7.71 0.41
C LEU A 11 -5.02 6.72 0.05
N GLN A 12 -5.58 6.02 1.02
CA GLN A 12 -6.71 5.12 0.78
C GLN A 12 -7.92 5.91 0.29
N GLN A 13 -8.18 7.08 0.85
CA GLN A 13 -9.28 7.94 0.40
C GLN A 13 -9.09 8.38 -1.05
N LEU A 14 -7.88 8.80 -1.41
CA LEU A 14 -7.57 9.20 -2.78
C LEU A 14 -7.76 8.04 -3.75
N ASN A 15 -7.35 6.85 -3.35
CA ASN A 15 -7.52 5.66 -4.17
C ASN A 15 -9.00 5.33 -4.36
N ASP A 16 -9.79 5.47 -3.30
CA ASP A 16 -11.25 5.25 -3.39
C ASP A 16 -11.91 6.23 -4.36
N GLU A 17 -11.32 7.42 -4.52
CA GLU A 17 -11.81 8.45 -5.45
C GLU A 17 -11.35 8.23 -6.88
N GLY A 18 -10.64 7.14 -7.15
CA GLY A 18 -10.20 6.78 -8.49
C GLY A 18 -8.74 7.07 -8.80
N LYS A 19 -7.95 7.51 -7.82
CA LYS A 19 -6.53 7.76 -8.02
C LYS A 19 -5.74 6.46 -7.89
N THR A 20 -4.79 6.25 -8.78
CA THR A 20 -3.85 5.13 -8.66
C THR A 20 -2.71 5.54 -7.74
N ILE A 21 -2.47 4.76 -6.71
CA ILE A 21 -1.44 5.06 -5.70
C ILE A 21 -0.39 3.96 -5.72
N LEU A 22 0.87 4.36 -5.86
CA LEU A 22 2.00 3.45 -5.78
C LEU A 22 2.85 3.82 -4.56
N ILE A 23 3.07 2.85 -3.67
CA ILE A 23 3.86 3.04 -2.46
C ILE A 23 5.03 2.07 -2.49
N VAL A 24 6.23 2.61 -2.29
CA VAL A 24 7.44 1.79 -2.18
C VAL A 24 7.85 1.79 -0.71
N THR A 25 7.86 0.63 -0.09
CA THR A 25 8.17 0.49 1.33
C THR A 25 8.76 -0.88 1.63
N HIS A 26 9.49 -0.96 2.74
CA HIS A 26 9.96 -2.24 3.30
C HIS A 26 9.17 -2.62 4.57
N GLU A 27 8.15 -1.84 4.91
CA GLU A 27 7.34 -2.07 6.10
C GLU A 27 6.12 -2.93 5.76
N GLU A 28 5.99 -4.08 6.44
CA GLU A 28 4.92 -5.03 6.17
C GLU A 28 3.54 -4.47 6.50
N ASP A 29 3.41 -3.73 7.60
CA ASP A 29 2.15 -3.15 8.01
C ASP A 29 1.62 -2.16 6.97
N ILE A 30 2.49 -1.36 6.37
CA ILE A 30 2.13 -0.44 5.30
C ILE A 30 1.66 -1.22 4.07
N SER A 31 2.37 -2.29 3.72
CA SER A 31 2.01 -3.16 2.59
C SER A 31 0.59 -3.72 2.74
N LEU A 32 0.22 -4.11 3.96
CA LEU A 32 -1.10 -4.69 4.23
C LEU A 32 -2.23 -3.66 4.12
N MET A 33 -1.91 -2.38 4.09
CA MET A 33 -2.88 -1.29 3.89
C MET A 33 -3.15 -1.00 2.42
N CYS A 34 -2.52 -1.73 1.52
CA CYS A 34 -2.68 -1.61 0.07
C CYS A 34 -3.56 -2.73 -0.46
N LYS A 35 -4.04 -2.58 -1.70
CA LYS A 35 -4.89 -3.60 -2.34
C LYS A 35 -4.08 -4.68 -3.04
N ARG A 36 -2.82 -4.38 -3.35
CA ARG A 36 -1.93 -5.27 -4.11
C ARG A 36 -0.52 -5.11 -3.59
N ILE A 37 0.19 -6.21 -3.49
CA ILE A 37 1.60 -6.22 -3.07
C ILE A 37 2.44 -6.82 -4.19
N VAL A 38 3.51 -6.12 -4.55
CA VAL A 38 4.52 -6.61 -5.47
C VAL A 38 5.83 -6.65 -4.71
N ARG A 39 6.41 -7.83 -4.55
CA ARG A 39 7.68 -8.00 -3.86
C ARG A 39 8.79 -8.16 -4.87
N LEU A 40 9.87 -7.38 -4.66
CA LEU A 40 11.01 -7.36 -5.55
C LEU A 40 12.27 -7.72 -4.78
N LYS A 41 13.18 -8.42 -5.47
CA LYS A 41 14.51 -8.68 -4.95
C LYS A 41 15.48 -8.71 -6.15
N ASP A 42 16.55 -7.91 -6.05
CA ASP A 42 17.59 -7.82 -7.09
C ASP A 42 17.00 -7.56 -8.48
N GLY A 43 15.98 -6.67 -8.53
CA GLY A 43 15.34 -6.32 -9.79
C GLY A 43 14.38 -7.35 -10.35
N VAL A 44 14.13 -8.43 -9.62
CA VAL A 44 13.26 -9.52 -10.05
C VAL A 44 11.98 -9.52 -9.20
N ILE A 45 10.83 -9.65 -9.85
CA ILE A 45 9.56 -9.77 -9.16
C ILE A 45 9.44 -11.19 -8.59
N LEU A 46 9.39 -11.28 -7.26
CA LEU A 46 9.23 -12.55 -6.56
C LEU A 46 7.77 -12.90 -6.34
N GLU A 47 6.93 -11.88 -6.18
CA GLU A 47 5.54 -12.07 -5.84
C GLU A 47 4.74 -10.86 -6.31
N ASP A 48 3.55 -11.12 -6.82
CA ASP A 48 2.62 -10.07 -7.24
C ASP A 48 1.23 -10.62 -6.97
N LYS A 49 0.55 -10.09 -5.94
CA LYS A 49 -0.75 -10.62 -5.55
C LYS A 49 -1.68 -9.51 -5.06
N LYS A 50 -2.97 -9.72 -5.27
CA LYS A 50 -4.02 -8.91 -4.64
C LYS A 50 -4.24 -9.45 -3.24
N ILE A 51 -4.47 -8.55 -2.30
CA ILE A 51 -4.71 -8.92 -0.91
C ILE A 51 -5.98 -8.28 -0.39
N LYS A 52 -6.49 -8.79 0.72
CA LYS A 52 -7.58 -8.12 1.43
C LYS A 52 -6.98 -6.93 2.16
N GLN A 53 -7.32 -5.73 1.69
CA GLN A 53 -6.78 -4.49 2.22
C GLN A 53 -7.18 -4.28 3.68
N ASN A 54 -6.19 -3.92 4.50
CA ASN A 54 -6.44 -3.47 5.86
C ASN A 54 -6.91 -2.01 5.79
N ARG A 55 -8.20 -1.79 6.00
CA ARG A 55 -8.81 -0.47 5.84
C ARG A 55 -8.65 0.37 7.11
N LEU A 56 -8.36 1.66 6.90
CA LEU A 56 -8.26 2.64 7.98
C LEU A 56 -9.50 3.54 8.06
N ILE A 57 -10.39 3.39 7.09
CA ILE A 57 -11.63 4.16 7.03
C ILE A 57 -12.81 3.26 6.65
#